data_087c7f946272270227390323d9af764b
#
_entry.id   087c7f946272270227390323d9af764b
#
_cell.length_a   1.000
_cell.length_b   1.000
_cell.length_c   1.000
_cell.angle_alpha   90.00
_cell.angle_beta   90.00
_cell.angle_gamma   90.00
#
_symmetry.space_group_name_H-M   'P 1'
#
loop_
_entity.id
_entity.type
_entity.pdbx_description
1 polymer ?
#
loop_
_entity_poly.entity_id
_entity_poly.type
_entity_poly.pdbx_seq_one_letter_code
_entity_poly.pdbx_strand_id
1 'polypeptide(L)'
;MHVTVFDGEKFTSVSGKEAAELVELGQAGASQPRSVWVDICVSDTEDGAAIDLMSRLGVDADAAMEALRSRLDMSFTVTPEEVHGAAWVDDGDGTRASQVRFNWNAERLVTVRKSGDAGMAFVREEILERFPDGRRGGVRLLADVLELMMVTVQRGLTDLAVRVGELNLSVLERTRPDSSLNGELSEYQAIFYSIGLRFPTYLVNLRAALIDPPKVRGTVPTDVELLRQYASIVDSTQLVIDSVDGSIHNVARDLQAQAATWQGNQINALTALATVFIPVTFITSYFGMNFDWMVDRIGGFGQFIFFGV
;
A
#
# COMPACT_ATOMS: atom_id res chain seq x y z
N MET A 1 19.14 2.70 15.74
CA MET A 1 17.94 2.92 16.56
C MET A 1 17.72 4.41 16.80
N HIS A 2 16.52 4.89 16.61
CA HIS A 2 16.08 6.25 16.97
C HIS A 2 14.88 6.13 17.89
N VAL A 3 14.84 6.85 19.00
CA VAL A 3 13.77 6.78 19.99
C VAL A 3 13.18 8.17 20.22
N THR A 4 11.88 8.27 20.14
CA THR A 4 11.14 9.50 20.45
C THR A 4 10.16 9.21 21.57
N VAL A 5 10.17 10.02 22.60
CA VAL A 5 9.29 9.88 23.77
C VAL A 5 8.36 11.09 23.84
N PHE A 6 7.07 10.80 24.00
CA PHE A 6 6.03 11.78 24.34
C PHE A 6 5.71 11.66 25.82
N ASP A 7 5.88 12.73 26.57
CA ASP A 7 5.67 12.80 28.01
C ASP A 7 4.30 13.38 28.41
N GLY A 8 3.40 13.53 27.45
CA GLY A 8 2.11 14.17 27.60
C GLY A 8 2.09 15.66 27.22
N GLU A 9 3.23 16.28 27.00
CA GLU A 9 3.35 17.72 26.66
C GLU A 9 4.15 17.93 25.39
N LYS A 10 5.23 17.17 25.17
CA LYS A 10 6.12 17.33 24.04
C LYS A 10 6.75 16.01 23.61
N PHE A 11 7.23 15.98 22.37
CA PHE A 11 8.09 14.93 21.87
C PHE A 11 9.55 15.27 22.08
N THR A 12 10.31 14.33 22.62
CA THR A 12 11.74 14.46 22.83
C THR A 12 12.47 13.27 22.18
N SER A 13 13.46 13.55 21.34
CA SER A 13 14.33 12.50 20.82
C SER A 13 15.40 12.18 21.85
N VAL A 14 15.53 10.92 22.21
CA VAL A 14 16.38 10.48 23.34
C VAL A 14 17.17 9.24 22.99
N SER A 15 18.22 8.96 23.74
CA SER A 15 18.91 7.67 23.70
C SER A 15 18.06 6.58 24.35
N GLY A 16 18.33 5.31 24.01
CA GLY A 16 17.60 4.19 24.59
C GLY A 16 17.65 4.11 26.13
N LYS A 17 18.75 4.56 26.75
CA LYS A 17 18.88 4.62 28.22
C LYS A 17 17.99 5.71 28.82
N GLU A 18 18.03 6.90 28.24
CA GLU A 18 17.21 8.03 28.68
C GLU A 18 15.73 7.75 28.50
N ALA A 19 15.33 7.02 27.43
CA ALA A 19 13.94 6.64 27.20
C ALA A 19 13.39 5.78 28.35
N ALA A 20 14.15 4.79 28.81
CA ALA A 20 13.74 3.94 29.93
C ALA A 20 13.64 4.73 31.25
N GLU A 21 14.61 5.62 31.52
CA GLU A 21 14.59 6.50 32.69
C GLU A 21 13.41 7.48 32.67
N LEU A 22 13.08 8.06 31.52
CA LEU A 22 11.92 8.97 31.38
C LEU A 22 10.60 8.25 31.65
N VAL A 23 10.46 7.00 31.23
CA VAL A 23 9.27 6.17 31.52
C VAL A 23 9.18 5.88 33.02
N GLU A 24 10.27 5.52 33.68
CA GLU A 24 10.32 5.27 35.12
C GLU A 24 10.03 6.54 35.94
N LEU A 25 10.56 7.70 35.53
CA LEU A 25 10.33 8.98 36.18
C LEU A 25 8.89 9.50 35.98
N GLY A 26 8.31 9.27 34.80
CA GLY A 26 6.90 9.61 34.52
C GLY A 26 5.92 8.87 35.42
N GLN A 27 6.30 7.68 35.89
CA GLN A 27 5.51 6.87 36.83
C GLN A 27 5.62 7.33 38.29
N ALA A 28 6.77 7.88 38.68
CA ALA A 28 7.08 8.17 40.08
C ALA A 28 6.58 9.53 40.60
N GLY A 29 6.23 10.46 39.71
CA GLY A 29 6.06 11.88 40.10
C GLY A 29 4.66 12.46 39.93
N ALA A 30 3.70 11.78 39.31
CA ALA A 30 2.43 12.36 38.92
C ALA A 30 1.25 11.90 39.83
N SER A 31 0.51 12.84 40.37
CA SER A 31 -0.76 12.62 41.07
C SER A 31 -1.87 12.09 40.14
N GLN A 32 -1.66 12.00 38.84
CA GLN A 32 -2.45 11.31 37.83
C GLN A 32 -1.53 10.60 36.84
N PRO A 33 -1.85 9.35 36.42
CA PRO A 33 -1.03 8.64 35.46
C PRO A 33 -0.99 9.41 34.13
N ARG A 34 0.18 9.95 33.76
CA ARG A 34 0.43 10.47 32.43
C ARG A 34 0.75 9.30 31.53
N SER A 35 0.00 9.13 30.46
CA SER A 35 0.36 8.14 29.45
C SER A 35 1.58 8.62 28.67
N VAL A 36 2.60 7.79 28.67
CA VAL A 36 3.84 8.01 27.94
C VAL A 36 3.73 7.25 26.62
N TRP A 37 4.10 7.88 25.51
CA TRP A 37 4.26 7.18 24.24
C TRP A 37 5.74 7.13 23.84
N VAL A 38 6.23 5.92 23.60
CA VAL A 38 7.60 5.67 23.15
C VAL A 38 7.55 5.12 21.73
N ASP A 39 8.08 5.88 20.77
CA ASP A 39 8.20 5.47 19.38
C ASP A 39 9.66 5.04 19.09
N ILE A 40 9.84 3.78 18.75
CA ILE A 40 11.15 3.15 18.49
C ILE A 40 11.27 2.87 16.99
N CYS A 41 12.14 3.60 16.31
CA CYS A 41 12.53 3.30 14.93
C CYS A 41 13.83 2.50 14.92
N VAL A 42 13.78 1.26 14.43
CA VAL A 42 14.93 0.36 14.34
C VAL A 42 15.47 0.35 12.91
N SER A 43 16.79 0.49 12.77
CA SER A 43 17.45 0.37 11.46
C SER A 43 17.65 -1.09 11.05
N ASP A 44 17.83 -1.97 12.05
CA ASP A 44 17.98 -3.40 11.86
C ASP A 44 17.19 -4.19 12.91
N THR A 45 16.64 -5.34 12.52
CA THR A 45 15.89 -6.25 13.41
C THR A 45 16.80 -7.07 14.34
N GLU A 46 18.12 -6.92 14.21
CA GLU A 46 19.13 -7.51 15.11
C GLU A 46 19.75 -6.46 16.05
N ASP A 47 19.17 -5.28 16.14
CA ASP A 47 19.66 -4.20 17.02
C ASP A 47 19.46 -4.60 18.49
N GLY A 48 20.54 -5.07 19.13
CA GLY A 48 20.54 -5.49 20.53
C GLY A 48 20.15 -4.37 21.51
N ALA A 49 20.41 -3.11 21.16
CA ALA A 49 20.00 -1.98 22.00
C ALA A 49 18.48 -1.76 21.95
N ALA A 50 17.87 -1.99 20.79
CA ALA A 50 16.42 -1.93 20.66
C ALA A 50 15.73 -3.08 21.40
N ILE A 51 16.31 -4.28 21.34
CA ILE A 51 15.82 -5.47 22.07
C ILE A 51 15.87 -5.24 23.58
N ASP A 52 17.00 -4.73 24.10
CA ASP A 52 17.15 -4.40 25.52
C ASP A 52 16.13 -3.35 25.98
N LEU A 53 15.96 -2.29 25.20
CA LEU A 53 14.98 -1.24 25.49
C LEU A 53 13.55 -1.78 25.51
N MET A 54 13.14 -2.56 24.51
CA MET A 54 11.80 -3.16 24.46
C MET A 54 11.55 -4.07 25.65
N SER A 55 12.52 -4.93 26.02
CA SER A 55 12.43 -5.81 27.17
C SER A 55 12.26 -5.03 28.49
N ARG A 56 12.99 -3.93 28.66
CA ARG A 56 12.85 -3.02 29.81
C ARG A 56 11.50 -2.30 29.82
N LEU A 57 10.92 -2.04 28.66
CA LEU A 57 9.59 -1.49 28.50
C LEU A 57 8.49 -2.59 28.60
N GLY A 58 8.83 -3.84 28.91
CA GLY A 58 7.88 -4.94 29.05
C GLY A 58 7.20 -5.34 27.74
N VAL A 59 7.81 -5.04 26.60
CA VAL A 59 7.38 -5.49 25.29
C VAL A 59 8.11 -6.78 24.95
N ASP A 60 7.39 -7.77 24.41
CA ASP A 60 8.02 -8.97 23.88
C ASP A 60 8.86 -8.60 22.64
N ALA A 61 10.16 -8.41 22.86
CA ALA A 61 11.08 -7.93 21.86
C ALA A 61 11.28 -8.95 20.72
N ASP A 62 11.28 -10.24 21.03
CA ASP A 62 11.44 -11.29 20.04
C ASP A 62 10.22 -11.34 19.10
N ALA A 63 9.02 -11.32 19.66
CA ALA A 63 7.78 -11.25 18.88
C ALA A 63 7.69 -9.95 18.04
N ALA A 64 8.08 -8.80 18.61
CA ALA A 64 8.06 -7.53 17.91
C ALA A 64 9.06 -7.52 16.72
N MET A 65 10.27 -8.00 16.93
CA MET A 65 11.30 -8.05 15.88
C MET A 65 10.97 -9.06 14.78
N GLU A 66 10.40 -10.22 15.14
CA GLU A 66 9.98 -11.22 14.17
C GLU A 66 8.81 -10.70 13.32
N ALA A 67 7.86 -10.02 13.92
CA ALA A 67 6.75 -9.39 13.22
C ALA A 67 7.24 -8.32 12.21
N LEU A 68 8.22 -7.49 12.60
CA LEU A 68 8.85 -6.51 11.70
C LEU A 68 9.68 -7.16 10.59
N ARG A 69 10.22 -8.35 10.85
CA ARG A 69 11.00 -9.15 9.89
C ARG A 69 10.10 -9.78 8.84
N SER A 70 9.07 -10.45 9.29
CA SER A 70 8.13 -11.18 8.43
C SER A 70 7.20 -10.25 7.64
N ARG A 71 6.93 -9.04 8.12
CA ARG A 71 5.93 -8.10 7.59
C ARG A 71 4.52 -8.73 7.39
N LEU A 72 4.25 -9.85 8.04
CA LEU A 72 3.03 -10.64 7.88
C LEU A 72 2.13 -10.59 9.12
N ASP A 73 2.55 -9.85 10.14
CA ASP A 73 1.75 -9.75 11.35
C ASP A 73 0.50 -8.91 11.11
N MET A 74 -0.66 -9.56 11.31
CA MET A 74 -1.99 -8.98 11.19
C MET A 74 -2.71 -9.05 12.54
N SER A 75 -1.96 -9.21 13.63
CA SER A 75 -2.55 -9.40 14.95
C SER A 75 -3.14 -8.11 15.49
N PHE A 76 -4.25 -8.25 16.16
CA PHE A 76 -4.81 -7.26 17.06
C PHE A 76 -5.38 -8.04 18.25
N THR A 77 -4.83 -7.83 19.42
CA THR A 77 -5.14 -8.64 20.60
C THR A 77 -5.45 -7.72 21.78
N VAL A 78 -6.53 -8.02 22.46
CA VAL A 78 -6.93 -7.35 23.69
C VAL A 78 -6.86 -8.38 24.82
N THR A 79 -6.06 -8.13 25.81
CA THR A 79 -5.94 -8.96 27.03
C THR A 79 -6.35 -8.15 28.26
N PRO A 80 -6.53 -8.75 29.45
CA PRO A 80 -6.78 -7.98 30.66
C PRO A 80 -5.68 -7.01 31.05
N GLU A 81 -4.47 -7.18 30.54
CA GLU A 81 -3.28 -6.41 30.95
C GLU A 81 -2.87 -5.39 29.89
N GLU A 82 -3.09 -5.68 28.59
CA GLU A 82 -2.58 -4.89 27.49
C GLU A 82 -3.40 -5.03 26.20
N VAL A 83 -3.21 -4.06 25.31
CA VAL A 83 -3.67 -4.12 23.92
C VAL A 83 -2.42 -4.07 23.03
N HIS A 84 -2.24 -5.06 22.18
CA HIS A 84 -1.10 -5.12 21.29
C HIS A 84 -1.48 -5.61 19.89
N GLY A 85 -0.68 -5.27 18.93
CA GLY A 85 -0.94 -5.68 17.55
C GLY A 85 -0.08 -4.98 16.51
N ALA A 86 -0.56 -5.04 15.30
CA ALA A 86 0.01 -4.34 14.16
C ALA A 86 -0.87 -3.15 13.75
N ALA A 87 -0.23 -2.14 13.20
CA ALA A 87 -0.85 -1.02 12.51
C ALA A 87 0.01 -0.67 11.30
N TRP A 88 -0.43 0.26 10.48
CA TRP A 88 0.32 0.75 9.34
C TRP A 88 0.36 2.26 9.32
N VAL A 89 1.48 2.78 8.82
CA VAL A 89 1.68 4.20 8.56
C VAL A 89 2.23 4.36 7.15
N ASP A 90 1.79 5.37 6.43
CA ASP A 90 2.36 5.69 5.12
C ASP A 90 3.78 6.26 5.27
N ASP A 91 4.68 5.94 4.33
CA ASP A 91 6.06 6.45 4.31
C ASP A 91 6.15 7.93 3.85
N GLY A 92 5.01 8.54 3.50
CA GLY A 92 4.88 9.97 3.17
C GLY A 92 4.88 10.28 1.69
N ASP A 93 5.08 9.29 0.82
CA ASP A 93 5.05 9.41 -0.63
C ASP A 93 3.86 8.67 -1.29
N GLY A 94 3.00 8.06 -0.49
CA GLY A 94 1.86 7.28 -0.95
C GLY A 94 2.25 5.98 -1.67
N THR A 95 3.54 5.61 -1.64
CA THR A 95 4.04 4.43 -2.37
C THR A 95 4.23 3.22 -1.49
N ARG A 96 4.34 3.41 -0.17
CA ARG A 96 4.60 2.32 0.78
C ARG A 96 3.92 2.56 2.11
N ALA A 97 3.21 1.56 2.58
CA ALA A 97 2.80 1.50 3.97
C ALA A 97 3.78 0.65 4.77
N SER A 98 4.28 1.24 5.83
CA SER A 98 5.17 0.59 6.77
C SER A 98 4.41 0.03 7.94
N GLN A 99 4.75 -1.20 8.31
CA GLN A 99 4.16 -1.85 9.47
C GLN A 99 4.75 -1.29 10.75
N VAL A 100 3.87 -1.00 11.72
CA VAL A 100 4.17 -0.56 13.07
C VAL A 100 3.64 -1.60 14.03
N ARG A 101 4.48 -2.12 14.90
CA ARG A 101 4.03 -2.89 16.07
C ARG A 101 3.67 -1.92 17.18
N PHE A 102 2.58 -2.14 17.85
CA PHE A 102 2.23 -1.38 19.04
C PHE A 102 1.94 -2.32 20.22
N ASN A 103 2.25 -1.83 21.38
CA ASN A 103 1.89 -2.41 22.67
C ASN A 103 1.43 -1.28 23.59
N TRP A 104 0.25 -1.38 24.12
CA TRP A 104 -0.32 -0.42 25.04
C TRP A 104 -0.77 -1.10 26.35
N ASN A 105 -0.45 -0.51 27.46
CA ASN A 105 -1.01 -0.83 28.77
C ASN A 105 -1.43 0.46 29.50
N ALA A 106 -1.94 0.34 30.73
CA ALA A 106 -2.42 1.48 31.51
C ALA A 106 -1.39 2.60 31.72
N GLU A 107 -0.10 2.31 31.54
CA GLU A 107 1.00 3.21 31.87
C GLU A 107 1.64 3.83 30.62
N ARG A 108 1.67 3.10 29.50
CA ARG A 108 2.40 3.50 28.31
C ARG A 108 1.87 2.93 27.01
N LEU A 109 2.17 3.62 25.93
CA LEU A 109 2.10 3.14 24.57
C LEU A 109 3.52 3.00 24.02
N VAL A 110 3.87 1.85 23.45
CA VAL A 110 5.12 1.61 22.76
C VAL A 110 4.81 1.29 21.31
N THR A 111 5.44 2.00 20.38
CA THR A 111 5.39 1.69 18.95
C THR A 111 6.79 1.32 18.46
N VAL A 112 6.87 0.28 17.63
CA VAL A 112 8.14 -0.21 17.06
C VAL A 112 7.97 -0.36 15.56
N ARG A 113 8.91 0.22 14.80
CA ARG A 113 8.85 0.26 13.34
C ARG A 113 10.23 0.28 12.70
N LYS A 114 10.31 0.01 11.40
CA LYS A 114 11.54 0.09 10.60
C LYS A 114 11.61 1.34 9.72
N SER A 115 10.48 1.89 9.33
CA SER A 115 10.34 3.03 8.41
C SER A 115 9.04 3.78 8.71
N GLY A 116 8.60 4.64 7.84
CA GLY A 116 7.39 5.44 8.05
C GLY A 116 7.66 6.74 8.81
N ASP A 117 8.86 7.31 8.67
CA ASP A 117 9.25 8.50 9.43
C ASP A 117 8.39 9.71 9.11
N ALA A 118 8.03 9.93 7.85
CA ALA A 118 7.20 11.06 7.44
C ALA A 118 5.77 10.93 7.97
N GLY A 119 5.16 9.74 7.85
CA GLY A 119 3.83 9.50 8.40
C GLY A 119 3.80 9.59 9.92
N MET A 120 4.82 9.08 10.60
CA MET A 120 4.93 9.21 12.06
C MET A 120 5.22 10.66 12.51
N ALA A 121 5.90 11.46 11.69
CA ALA A 121 6.06 12.89 11.96
C ALA A 121 4.70 13.59 11.95
N PHE A 122 3.86 13.30 10.93
CA PHE A 122 2.49 13.79 10.86
C PHE A 122 1.67 13.34 12.10
N VAL A 123 1.73 12.06 12.47
CA VAL A 123 1.01 11.55 13.65
C VAL A 123 1.44 12.29 14.92
N ARG A 124 2.74 12.54 15.11
CA ARG A 124 3.25 13.29 16.28
C ARG A 124 2.75 14.72 16.31
N GLU A 125 2.75 15.42 15.17
CA GLU A 125 2.29 16.80 15.06
C GLU A 125 0.80 16.90 15.40
N GLU A 126 -0.03 16.06 14.83
CA GLU A 126 -1.47 15.99 15.09
C GLU A 126 -1.78 15.63 16.56
N ILE A 127 -1.00 14.75 17.17
CA ILE A 127 -1.18 14.41 18.59
C ILE A 127 -0.91 15.63 19.48
N LEU A 128 0.11 16.44 19.20
CA LEU A 128 0.36 17.69 19.95
C LEU A 128 -0.81 18.66 19.82
N GLU A 129 -1.41 18.80 18.64
CA GLU A 129 -2.56 19.65 18.43
C GLU A 129 -3.82 19.15 19.16
N ARG A 130 -4.04 17.83 19.16
CA ARG A 130 -5.19 17.21 19.86
C ARG A 130 -5.08 17.21 21.38
N PHE A 131 -3.86 17.25 21.93
CA PHE A 131 -3.57 17.21 23.36
C PHE A 131 -2.80 18.42 23.90
N PRO A 132 -3.27 19.65 23.69
CA PRO A 132 -2.54 20.84 24.10
C PRO A 132 -2.34 20.94 25.63
N ASP A 133 -3.19 20.27 26.43
CA ASP A 133 -3.15 20.34 27.90
C ASP A 133 -2.42 19.14 28.54
N GLY A 134 -1.89 18.21 27.77
CA GLY A 134 -1.14 17.04 28.27
C GLY A 134 -1.91 16.08 29.19
N ARG A 135 -3.22 16.24 29.32
CA ARG A 135 -4.03 15.60 30.37
C ARG A 135 -4.77 14.33 29.94
N ARG A 136 -4.62 13.90 28.72
CA ARG A 136 -5.33 12.73 28.22
C ARG A 136 -4.38 11.56 28.05
N GLY A 137 -4.55 10.58 28.90
CA GLY A 137 -3.82 9.32 28.88
C GLY A 137 -4.74 8.14 28.58
N GLY A 138 -4.19 6.96 28.61
CA GLY A 138 -4.94 5.72 28.49
C GLY A 138 -5.25 5.34 27.04
N VAL A 139 -6.32 4.58 26.88
CA VAL A 139 -6.79 4.04 25.60
C VAL A 139 -7.05 5.15 24.57
N ARG A 140 -7.35 6.35 25.02
CA ARG A 140 -7.57 7.49 24.12
C ARG A 140 -6.34 7.82 23.29
N LEU A 141 -5.16 7.85 23.91
CA LEU A 141 -3.89 8.06 23.19
C LEU A 141 -3.66 6.94 22.18
N LEU A 142 -3.88 5.67 22.58
CA LEU A 142 -3.78 4.54 21.67
C LEU A 142 -4.73 4.72 20.46
N ALA A 143 -6.00 4.99 20.72
CA ALA A 143 -7.01 5.12 19.69
C ALA A 143 -6.68 6.28 18.71
N ASP A 144 -6.28 7.45 19.24
CA ASP A 144 -5.92 8.61 18.41
C ASP A 144 -4.65 8.33 17.58
N VAL A 145 -3.64 7.66 18.15
CA VAL A 145 -2.42 7.27 17.40
C VAL A 145 -2.76 6.29 16.28
N LEU A 146 -3.54 5.24 16.58
CA LEU A 146 -3.95 4.26 15.58
C LEU A 146 -4.83 4.88 14.48
N GLU A 147 -5.76 5.77 14.86
CA GLU A 147 -6.58 6.53 13.92
C GLU A 147 -5.73 7.37 12.97
N LEU A 148 -4.79 8.15 13.51
CA LEU A 148 -3.93 9.02 12.71
C LEU A 148 -3.00 8.24 11.79
N MET A 149 -2.46 7.11 12.27
CA MET A 149 -1.71 6.19 11.40
C MET A 149 -2.58 5.72 10.23
N MET A 150 -3.83 5.34 10.48
CA MET A 150 -4.75 4.90 9.43
C MET A 150 -5.11 6.02 8.46
N VAL A 151 -5.24 7.26 8.95
CA VAL A 151 -5.45 8.44 8.09
C VAL A 151 -4.30 8.63 7.11
N THR A 152 -3.04 8.39 7.52
CA THR A 152 -1.91 8.45 6.59
C THR A 152 -2.03 7.42 5.47
N VAL A 153 -2.43 6.20 5.79
CA VAL A 153 -2.66 5.13 4.81
C VAL A 153 -3.80 5.47 3.85
N GLN A 154 -4.90 6.02 4.38
CA GLN A 154 -6.03 6.47 3.54
C GLN A 154 -5.61 7.56 2.55
N ARG A 155 -4.79 8.51 2.98
CA ARG A 155 -4.24 9.55 2.09
C ARG A 155 -3.41 8.93 0.97
N GLY A 156 -2.47 8.04 1.30
CA GLY A 156 -1.66 7.34 0.29
C GLY A 156 -2.50 6.55 -0.71
N LEU A 157 -3.54 5.86 -0.24
CA LEU A 157 -4.49 5.15 -1.11
C LEU A 157 -5.31 6.10 -1.99
N THR A 158 -5.69 7.26 -1.46
CA THR A 158 -6.42 8.27 -2.23
C THR A 158 -5.53 8.87 -3.33
N ASP A 159 -4.28 9.16 -3.03
CA ASP A 159 -3.31 9.62 -4.02
C ASP A 159 -3.05 8.56 -5.09
N LEU A 160 -2.98 7.29 -4.70
CA LEU A 160 -2.90 6.19 -5.66
C LEU A 160 -4.14 6.13 -6.56
N ALA A 161 -5.34 6.30 -5.99
CA ALA A 161 -6.59 6.33 -6.77
C ALA A 161 -6.59 7.44 -7.82
N VAL A 162 -6.08 8.63 -7.46
CA VAL A 162 -5.94 9.76 -8.41
C VAL A 162 -4.98 9.40 -9.54
N ARG A 163 -3.79 8.87 -9.23
CA ARG A 163 -2.81 8.45 -10.25
C ARG A 163 -3.35 7.36 -11.18
N VAL A 164 -4.07 6.39 -10.62
CA VAL A 164 -4.74 5.35 -11.44
C VAL A 164 -5.81 5.96 -12.34
N GLY A 165 -6.54 6.97 -11.85
CA GLY A 165 -7.51 7.72 -12.65
C GLY A 165 -6.86 8.49 -13.81
N GLU A 166 -5.73 9.14 -13.57
CA GLU A 166 -4.95 9.85 -14.61
C GLU A 166 -4.40 8.87 -15.65
N LEU A 167 -3.91 7.70 -15.21
CA LEU A 167 -3.49 6.62 -16.10
C LEU A 167 -4.64 6.15 -16.98
N ASN A 168 -5.83 5.98 -16.41
CA ASN A 168 -7.03 5.58 -17.17
C ASN A 168 -7.38 6.61 -18.27
N LEU A 169 -7.34 7.90 -17.94
CA LEU A 169 -7.56 8.95 -18.93
C LEU A 169 -6.51 8.87 -20.05
N SER A 170 -5.24 8.66 -19.70
CA SER A 170 -4.14 8.51 -20.67
C SER A 170 -4.35 7.31 -21.60
N VAL A 171 -4.92 6.20 -21.10
CA VAL A 171 -5.28 5.02 -21.90
C VAL A 171 -6.41 5.36 -22.88
N LEU A 172 -7.45 6.07 -22.42
CA LEU A 172 -8.59 6.43 -23.25
C LEU A 172 -8.26 7.43 -24.37
N GLU A 173 -7.31 8.33 -24.13
CA GLU A 173 -6.87 9.33 -25.09
C GLU A 173 -5.98 8.76 -26.21
N ARG A 174 -5.30 7.65 -25.98
CA ARG A 174 -4.37 7.06 -26.93
C ARG A 174 -5.04 6.01 -27.81
N THR A 175 -4.74 6.08 -29.08
CA THR A 175 -5.24 5.12 -30.09
C THR A 175 -4.27 3.95 -30.33
N ARG A 176 -3.07 4.01 -29.80
CA ARG A 176 -2.02 2.99 -29.97
C ARG A 176 -1.57 2.48 -28.60
N PRO A 177 -1.30 1.16 -28.50
CA PRO A 177 -0.72 0.60 -27.27
C PRO A 177 0.62 1.27 -26.97
N ASP A 178 0.80 1.64 -25.70
CA ASP A 178 2.04 2.21 -25.20
C ASP A 178 2.55 1.36 -24.04
N SER A 179 3.75 0.81 -24.18
CA SER A 179 4.38 -0.04 -23.17
C SER A 179 4.69 0.71 -21.88
N SER A 180 4.83 2.04 -21.92
CA SER A 180 5.06 2.85 -20.72
C SER A 180 3.88 2.78 -19.76
N LEU A 181 2.63 2.79 -20.28
CA LEU A 181 1.41 2.70 -19.47
C LEU A 181 1.30 1.34 -18.74
N ASN A 182 1.77 0.26 -19.37
CA ASN A 182 1.85 -1.05 -18.70
C ASN A 182 2.87 -1.04 -17.55
N GLY A 183 3.98 -0.32 -17.72
CA GLY A 183 4.99 -0.14 -16.67
C GLY A 183 4.41 0.61 -15.47
N GLU A 184 3.75 1.72 -15.70
CA GLU A 184 3.08 2.51 -14.66
C GLU A 184 1.99 1.70 -13.94
N LEU A 185 1.16 0.98 -14.68
CA LEU A 185 0.14 0.11 -14.09
C LEU A 185 0.78 -0.96 -13.18
N SER A 186 1.87 -1.58 -13.63
CA SER A 186 2.58 -2.59 -12.83
C SER A 186 3.16 -2.00 -11.55
N GLU A 187 3.65 -0.77 -11.58
CA GLU A 187 4.11 -0.05 -10.40
C GLU A 187 2.94 0.20 -9.42
N TYR A 188 1.80 0.71 -9.90
CA TYR A 188 0.62 0.94 -9.06
C TYR A 188 0.06 -0.35 -8.47
N GLN A 189 0.08 -1.45 -9.23
CA GLN A 189 -0.27 -2.77 -8.71
C GLN A 189 0.68 -3.20 -7.58
N ALA A 190 1.99 -3.01 -7.73
CA ALA A 190 2.96 -3.38 -6.71
C ALA A 190 2.76 -2.56 -5.41
N ILE A 191 2.50 -1.26 -5.52
CA ILE A 191 2.15 -0.39 -4.39
C ILE A 191 0.88 -0.90 -3.72
N PHE A 192 -0.18 -1.10 -4.48
CA PHE A 192 -1.46 -1.55 -3.98
C PHE A 192 -1.38 -2.89 -3.26
N TYR A 193 -0.71 -3.89 -3.85
CA TYR A 193 -0.58 -5.22 -3.25
C TYR A 193 0.22 -5.23 -1.95
N SER A 194 1.08 -4.25 -1.74
CA SER A 194 1.81 -4.12 -0.47
C SER A 194 0.89 -3.90 0.73
N ILE A 195 -0.26 -3.29 0.50
CA ILE A 195 -1.28 -2.94 1.52
C ILE A 195 -2.50 -3.87 1.39
N GLY A 196 -3.09 -3.93 0.21
CA GLY A 196 -4.42 -4.51 -0.05
C GLY A 196 -4.56 -5.99 0.31
N LEU A 197 -3.52 -6.80 0.08
CA LEU A 197 -3.58 -8.24 0.38
C LEU A 197 -3.67 -8.57 1.88
N ARG A 198 -3.22 -7.68 2.73
CA ARG A 198 -3.09 -7.93 4.18
C ARG A 198 -4.24 -7.34 4.98
N PHE A 199 -4.80 -6.28 4.46
CA PHE A 199 -5.79 -5.47 5.14
C PHE A 199 -7.07 -6.24 5.53
N PRO A 200 -7.65 -7.09 4.67
CA PRO A 200 -8.84 -7.86 5.04
C PRO A 200 -8.61 -8.79 6.24
N THR A 201 -7.44 -9.42 6.31
CA THR A 201 -7.09 -10.29 7.46
C THR A 201 -6.94 -9.49 8.74
N TYR A 202 -6.32 -8.33 8.67
CA TYR A 202 -6.23 -7.42 9.82
C TYR A 202 -7.61 -6.99 10.32
N LEU A 203 -8.49 -6.59 9.41
CA LEU A 203 -9.85 -6.17 9.75
C LEU A 203 -10.63 -7.29 10.47
N VAL A 204 -10.50 -8.53 9.99
CA VAL A 204 -11.12 -9.70 10.64
C VAL A 204 -10.58 -9.87 12.06
N ASN A 205 -9.28 -9.79 12.27
CA ASN A 205 -8.65 -9.94 13.58
C ASN A 205 -9.04 -8.80 14.53
N LEU A 206 -9.06 -7.57 14.05
CA LEU A 206 -9.50 -6.40 14.81
C LEU A 206 -10.95 -6.55 15.26
N ARG A 207 -11.86 -6.92 14.36
CA ARG A 207 -13.26 -7.13 14.67
C ARG A 207 -13.43 -8.26 15.68
N ALA A 208 -12.74 -9.39 15.50
CA ALA A 208 -12.79 -10.52 16.42
C ALA A 208 -12.35 -10.13 17.84
N ALA A 209 -11.27 -9.35 17.95
CA ALA A 209 -10.77 -8.87 19.24
C ALA A 209 -11.73 -7.89 19.95
N LEU A 210 -12.61 -7.19 19.21
CA LEU A 210 -13.52 -6.18 19.74
C LEU A 210 -14.98 -6.66 19.92
N ILE A 211 -15.30 -7.91 19.57
CA ILE A 211 -16.67 -8.47 19.78
C ILE A 211 -16.99 -8.56 21.28
N ASP A 212 -16.10 -9.18 22.06
CA ASP A 212 -16.26 -9.35 23.52
C ASP A 212 -14.88 -9.18 24.19
N PRO A 213 -14.34 -7.95 24.19
CA PRO A 213 -13.00 -7.72 24.72
C PRO A 213 -12.98 -7.88 26.22
N PRO A 214 -11.96 -8.53 26.79
CA PRO A 214 -11.78 -8.58 28.22
C PRO A 214 -11.61 -7.17 28.78
N LYS A 215 -11.98 -6.98 30.06
CA LYS A 215 -11.70 -5.70 30.74
C LYS A 215 -10.20 -5.52 30.88
N VAL A 216 -9.66 -4.57 30.15
CA VAL A 216 -8.25 -4.20 30.30
C VAL A 216 -8.05 -3.41 31.58
N ARG A 217 -7.01 -3.70 32.33
CA ARG A 217 -6.71 -3.02 33.61
C ARG A 217 -6.45 -1.52 33.34
N GLY A 218 -7.12 -0.67 34.13
CA GLY A 218 -7.01 0.78 34.01
C GLY A 218 -7.91 1.41 32.93
N THR A 219 -8.81 0.61 32.28
CA THR A 219 -9.77 1.12 31.30
C THR A 219 -11.16 1.28 31.90
N VAL A 220 -11.94 2.16 31.27
CA VAL A 220 -13.38 2.34 31.54
C VAL A 220 -14.18 1.85 30.32
N PRO A 221 -15.49 1.55 30.46
CA PRO A 221 -16.30 1.01 29.36
C PRO A 221 -16.29 1.89 28.10
N THR A 222 -16.15 3.21 28.25
CA THR A 222 -16.04 4.16 27.13
C THR A 222 -14.78 3.98 26.30
N ASP A 223 -13.74 3.36 26.85
CA ASP A 223 -12.47 3.17 26.16
C ASP A 223 -12.59 2.09 25.06
N VAL A 224 -13.40 1.07 25.28
CA VAL A 224 -13.70 0.06 24.26
C VAL A 224 -14.43 0.70 23.08
N GLU A 225 -15.25 1.71 23.33
CA GLU A 225 -15.94 2.44 22.27
C GLU A 225 -14.98 3.23 21.37
N LEU A 226 -13.89 3.76 21.92
CA LEU A 226 -12.84 4.38 21.12
C LEU A 226 -12.15 3.39 20.15
N LEU A 227 -11.88 2.17 20.64
CA LEU A 227 -11.33 1.12 19.76
C LEU A 227 -12.34 0.66 18.70
N ARG A 228 -13.64 0.69 19.00
CA ARG A 228 -14.68 0.43 17.98
C ARG A 228 -14.77 1.55 16.94
N GLN A 229 -14.58 2.82 17.36
CA GLN A 229 -14.47 3.94 16.40
C GLN A 229 -13.27 3.75 15.48
N TYR A 230 -12.13 3.33 16.02
CA TYR A 230 -10.99 2.97 15.20
C TYR A 230 -11.33 1.83 14.21
N ALA A 231 -12.03 0.77 14.65
CA ALA A 231 -12.46 -0.30 13.76
C ALA A 231 -13.35 0.22 12.61
N SER A 232 -14.21 1.21 12.86
CA SER A 232 -15.02 1.85 11.83
C SER A 232 -14.17 2.59 10.79
N ILE A 233 -13.06 3.22 11.22
CA ILE A 233 -12.11 3.87 10.30
C ILE A 233 -11.40 2.81 9.45
N VAL A 234 -11.00 1.69 10.05
CA VAL A 234 -10.43 0.56 9.31
C VAL A 234 -11.43 0.01 8.29
N ASP A 235 -12.71 -0.11 8.65
CA ASP A 235 -13.77 -0.50 7.72
C ASP A 235 -13.90 0.47 6.52
N SER A 236 -13.86 1.78 6.79
CA SER A 236 -13.89 2.78 5.72
C SER A 236 -12.65 2.70 4.81
N THR A 237 -11.49 2.37 5.38
CA THR A 237 -10.25 2.16 4.61
C THR A 237 -10.37 0.94 3.70
N GLN A 238 -11.04 -0.13 4.12
CA GLN A 238 -11.31 -1.29 3.27
C GLN A 238 -12.12 -0.90 2.03
N LEU A 239 -13.11 -0.03 2.19
CA LEU A 239 -13.89 0.47 1.02
C LEU A 239 -13.03 1.25 0.03
N VAL A 240 -12.07 2.03 0.53
CA VAL A 240 -11.10 2.73 -0.35
C VAL A 240 -10.21 1.72 -1.08
N ILE A 241 -9.72 0.70 -0.37
CA ILE A 241 -8.92 -0.39 -0.95
C ILE A 241 -9.70 -1.08 -2.08
N ASP A 242 -10.95 -1.47 -1.84
CA ASP A 242 -11.80 -2.14 -2.83
C ASP A 242 -12.05 -1.25 -4.05
N SER A 243 -12.21 0.06 -3.84
CA SER A 243 -12.37 1.03 -4.93
C SER A 243 -11.11 1.17 -5.79
N VAL A 244 -9.93 1.23 -5.16
CA VAL A 244 -8.64 1.32 -5.86
C VAL A 244 -8.39 0.03 -6.65
N ASP A 245 -8.64 -1.14 -6.06
CA ASP A 245 -8.51 -2.43 -6.72
C ASP A 245 -9.38 -2.49 -7.99
N GLY A 246 -10.65 -2.11 -7.86
CA GLY A 246 -11.57 -2.03 -9.00
C GLY A 246 -11.07 -1.10 -10.11
N SER A 247 -10.51 0.04 -9.74
CA SER A 247 -9.95 1.01 -10.69
C SER A 247 -8.73 0.45 -11.43
N ILE A 248 -7.80 -0.17 -10.71
CA ILE A 248 -6.61 -0.84 -11.27
C ILE A 248 -7.02 -1.94 -12.26
N HIS A 249 -8.01 -2.77 -11.90
CA HIS A 249 -8.53 -3.82 -12.76
C HIS A 249 -9.22 -3.27 -14.02
N ASN A 250 -9.90 -2.14 -13.93
CA ASN A 250 -10.52 -1.49 -15.08
C ASN A 250 -9.46 -0.99 -16.05
N VAL A 251 -8.43 -0.28 -15.57
CA VAL A 251 -7.31 0.18 -16.41
C VAL A 251 -6.60 -1.00 -17.09
N ALA A 252 -6.36 -2.09 -16.37
CA ALA A 252 -5.75 -3.30 -16.94
C ALA A 252 -6.58 -3.86 -18.09
N ARG A 253 -7.91 -3.91 -17.92
CA ARG A 253 -8.84 -4.38 -18.95
C ARG A 253 -8.86 -3.46 -20.18
N ASP A 254 -8.85 -2.15 -19.96
CA ASP A 254 -8.88 -1.17 -21.03
C ASP A 254 -7.58 -1.20 -21.85
N LEU A 255 -6.43 -1.34 -21.22
CA LEU A 255 -5.14 -1.57 -21.89
C LEU A 255 -5.15 -2.85 -22.74
N GLN A 256 -5.69 -3.95 -22.21
CA GLN A 256 -5.81 -5.20 -22.95
C GLN A 256 -6.75 -5.07 -24.15
N ALA A 257 -7.90 -4.41 -23.96
CA ALA A 257 -8.87 -4.16 -25.03
C ALA A 257 -8.27 -3.28 -26.14
N GLN A 258 -7.53 -2.25 -25.78
CA GLN A 258 -6.82 -1.38 -26.72
C GLN A 258 -5.78 -2.18 -27.53
N ALA A 259 -4.98 -3.02 -26.89
CA ALA A 259 -4.00 -3.87 -27.54
C ALA A 259 -4.64 -4.86 -28.51
N ALA A 260 -5.75 -5.50 -28.09
CA ALA A 260 -6.52 -6.43 -28.94
C ALA A 260 -7.12 -5.71 -30.17
N THR A 261 -7.69 -4.53 -29.98
CA THR A 261 -8.25 -3.71 -31.07
C THR A 261 -7.16 -3.32 -32.07
N TRP A 262 -6.01 -2.88 -31.56
CA TRP A 262 -4.87 -2.51 -32.42
C TRP A 262 -4.36 -3.71 -33.21
N GLN A 263 -4.18 -4.90 -32.56
CA GLN A 263 -3.82 -6.13 -33.27
C GLN A 263 -4.84 -6.51 -34.34
N GLY A 264 -6.13 -6.43 -34.02
CA GLY A 264 -7.19 -6.70 -34.98
C GLY A 264 -7.09 -5.79 -36.22
N ASN A 265 -6.85 -4.51 -36.02
CA ASN A 265 -6.64 -3.56 -37.12
C ASN A 265 -5.42 -3.88 -37.97
N GLN A 266 -4.30 -4.33 -37.37
CA GLN A 266 -3.11 -4.76 -38.10
C GLN A 266 -3.40 -6.02 -38.94
N ILE A 267 -4.07 -7.01 -38.35
CA ILE A 267 -4.47 -8.24 -39.06
C ILE A 267 -5.38 -7.92 -40.25
N ASN A 268 -6.37 -7.04 -40.04
CA ASN A 268 -7.27 -6.60 -41.10
C ASN A 268 -6.51 -5.89 -42.25
N ALA A 269 -5.55 -5.04 -41.93
CA ALA A 269 -4.72 -4.37 -42.94
C ALA A 269 -3.84 -5.37 -43.73
N LEU A 270 -3.23 -6.35 -43.01
CA LEU A 270 -2.46 -7.41 -43.67
C LEU A 270 -3.35 -8.31 -44.56
N THR A 271 -4.57 -8.65 -44.07
CA THR A 271 -5.53 -9.43 -44.85
C THR A 271 -5.97 -8.70 -46.10
N ALA A 272 -6.27 -7.38 -46.01
CA ALA A 272 -6.62 -6.58 -47.16
C ALA A 272 -5.47 -6.54 -48.19
N LEU A 273 -4.24 -6.39 -47.72
CA LEU A 273 -3.06 -6.43 -48.55
C LEU A 273 -2.92 -7.79 -49.26
N ALA A 274 -3.03 -8.90 -48.50
CA ALA A 274 -2.93 -10.25 -49.02
C ALA A 274 -4.01 -10.53 -50.10
N THR A 275 -5.24 -10.02 -49.90
CA THR A 275 -6.37 -10.20 -50.83
C THR A 275 -6.05 -9.59 -52.20
N VAL A 276 -5.26 -8.52 -52.26
CA VAL A 276 -4.81 -7.91 -53.51
C VAL A 276 -3.59 -8.64 -54.10
N PHE A 277 -2.60 -8.95 -53.25
CA PHE A 277 -1.32 -9.50 -53.75
C PHE A 277 -1.40 -10.97 -54.17
N ILE A 278 -2.23 -11.80 -53.53
CA ILE A 278 -2.36 -13.22 -53.86
C ILE A 278 -2.84 -13.42 -55.30
N PRO A 279 -3.95 -12.80 -55.76
CA PRO A 279 -4.34 -12.90 -57.19
C PRO A 279 -3.29 -12.37 -58.16
N VAL A 280 -2.69 -11.22 -57.85
CA VAL A 280 -1.64 -10.65 -58.67
C VAL A 280 -0.45 -11.58 -58.79
N THR A 281 0.02 -12.15 -57.65
CA THR A 281 1.11 -13.10 -57.64
C THR A 281 0.78 -14.37 -58.43
N PHE A 282 -0.45 -14.86 -58.31
CA PHE A 282 -0.93 -16.04 -59.07
C PHE A 282 -0.88 -15.76 -60.58
N ILE A 283 -1.40 -14.61 -60.99
CA ILE A 283 -1.39 -14.21 -62.40
C ILE A 283 0.05 -14.07 -62.91
N THR A 284 0.90 -13.34 -62.21
CA THR A 284 2.31 -13.14 -62.64
C THR A 284 3.09 -14.45 -62.62
N SER A 285 2.83 -15.36 -61.69
CA SER A 285 3.45 -16.68 -61.65
C SER A 285 2.96 -17.56 -62.81
N TYR A 286 1.68 -17.53 -63.12
CA TYR A 286 1.09 -18.27 -64.23
C TYR A 286 1.68 -17.85 -65.55
N PHE A 287 1.78 -16.53 -65.80
CA PHE A 287 2.39 -15.97 -66.99
C PHE A 287 3.92 -16.05 -67.01
N GLY A 288 4.57 -16.16 -65.84
CA GLY A 288 6.00 -16.41 -65.70
C GLY A 288 6.43 -17.84 -65.99
N MET A 289 5.46 -18.78 -66.05
CA MET A 289 5.74 -20.14 -66.55
C MET A 289 5.92 -20.09 -68.06
N ASN A 290 7.14 -20.40 -68.54
CA ASN A 290 7.47 -20.45 -69.97
C ASN A 290 6.69 -21.55 -70.65
N PHE A 291 5.46 -21.29 -71.08
CA PHE A 291 4.72 -22.13 -72.02
C PHE A 291 5.16 -21.79 -73.44
N ASP A 292 5.60 -22.77 -74.23
CA ASP A 292 6.07 -22.57 -75.62
C ASP A 292 5.06 -21.81 -76.47
N TRP A 293 3.73 -22.04 -76.31
CA TRP A 293 2.68 -21.36 -77.01
C TRP A 293 2.56 -19.83 -76.67
N MET A 294 3.03 -19.45 -75.49
CA MET A 294 2.95 -18.07 -74.95
C MET A 294 4.13 -17.25 -75.45
N VAL A 295 5.29 -17.85 -75.54
CA VAL A 295 6.51 -17.24 -76.09
C VAL A 295 6.34 -16.88 -77.57
N ASP A 296 5.67 -17.73 -78.33
CA ASP A 296 5.42 -17.51 -79.80
C ASP A 296 4.37 -16.45 -80.08
N ARG A 297 3.49 -16.10 -79.11
CA ARG A 297 2.39 -15.14 -79.30
C ARG A 297 2.63 -13.75 -78.71
N ILE A 298 3.54 -13.58 -77.76
CA ILE A 298 3.84 -12.30 -77.20
C ILE A 298 4.92 -11.63 -78.02
N GLY A 299 4.52 -10.95 -79.12
CA GLY A 299 5.42 -10.32 -80.06
C GLY A 299 5.96 -8.95 -79.67
N GLY A 300 5.70 -8.43 -78.45
CA GLY A 300 6.16 -7.13 -77.99
C GLY A 300 5.95 -6.81 -76.52
N PHE A 301 6.77 -5.91 -75.98
CA PHE A 301 6.77 -5.48 -74.58
C PHE A 301 5.41 -4.93 -74.10
N GLY A 302 4.67 -4.25 -74.98
CA GLY A 302 3.33 -3.76 -74.65
C GLY A 302 2.29 -4.88 -74.43
N GLN A 303 2.38 -5.98 -75.17
CA GLN A 303 1.54 -7.17 -74.94
C GLN A 303 1.91 -7.91 -73.66
N PHE A 304 3.23 -7.95 -73.37
CA PHE A 304 3.71 -8.53 -72.12
C PHE A 304 3.16 -7.78 -70.91
N ILE A 305 3.17 -6.46 -70.90
CA ILE A 305 2.63 -5.63 -69.80
C ILE A 305 1.09 -5.81 -69.73
N PHE A 306 0.39 -5.82 -70.86
CA PHE A 306 -1.06 -5.94 -70.87
C PHE A 306 -1.58 -7.29 -70.30
N PHE A 307 -0.83 -8.35 -70.51
CA PHE A 307 -1.20 -9.69 -70.01
C PHE A 307 -0.52 -10.05 -68.69
N GLY A 308 0.47 -9.30 -68.24
CA GLY A 308 1.27 -9.61 -67.02
C GLY A 308 0.92 -8.75 -65.80
N VAL A 309 0.10 -7.74 -65.95
CA VAL A 309 -0.46 -6.88 -64.89
C VAL A 309 -1.96 -7.06 -64.88
#